data_fba38b7365fd128da5575781a606fd92
#
_entry.id   fba38b7365fd128da5575781a606fd92
#
_cell.length_a   1.000
_cell.length_b   1.000
_cell.length_c   1.000
_cell.angle_alpha   90.00
_cell.angle_beta   90.00
_cell.angle_gamma   90.00
#
_symmetry.space_group_name_H-M   'P 1'
#
loop_
_entity.id
_entity.type
_entity.pdbx_description
1 polymer ?
#
loop_
_entity_poly.entity_id
_entity_poly.type
_entity_poly.pdbx_seq_one_letter_code
_entity_poly.pdbx_strand_id
1 'polypeptide(L)'
;LGDVYKRQDKSPRAAAQAAEKAQAKLDDALTVYLNSTLEPAQREYNRRYVCDYPLGLAGLEQYRAQHESLVRIDLERYAARLEQAQRDCKDRFRKDILFRMKDDIFNARRQFRELNKVMEQLTYGEEVYRFELEPSRDPQLAAFYQVIVDKGNQQMTDGDSLDNLAATADPVYERQVDALMEKIMADVDENTRARQEGRTTSGATLSDYVDYRTYLDYDIKVTNTVSGQQAYLSRVSRDSSGGENQAPFYVAICASLLQIYQKSENSIRLVLLDEAFSKMTSDRIRPMMELFRRLQLQVLLISTVEKSTAIQPYCDITYSIVRHGDANAIAPFVRLAAE
;
A
#
# COMPACT_ATOMS: atom_id res chain seq x y z
N LEU A 1 88.49 -16.16 31.02
CA LEU A 1 88.58 -14.75 31.44
C LEU A 1 88.74 -13.79 30.28
N GLY A 2 89.02 -14.27 29.03
CA GLY A 2 89.23 -13.39 27.87
C GLY A 2 87.96 -12.91 27.12
N ASP A 3 86.81 -13.55 27.29
CA ASP A 3 85.63 -13.26 26.49
C ASP A 3 84.59 -12.29 27.21
N VAL A 4 84.84 -12.01 28.47
CA VAL A 4 83.96 -11.05 29.23
C VAL A 4 84.38 -9.58 28.95
N TYR A 5 85.70 -9.35 28.57
CA TYR A 5 86.18 -7.98 28.30
C TYR A 5 85.88 -7.47 26.91
N LYS A 6 85.47 -8.30 25.96
CA LYS A 6 85.09 -7.84 24.58
C LYS A 6 83.70 -7.26 24.45
N ARG A 7 82.91 -7.31 25.51
CA ARG A 7 81.55 -6.72 25.50
C ARG A 7 81.43 -5.31 26.08
N GLN A 8 82.57 -4.75 26.58
CA GLN A 8 82.49 -3.43 27.27
C GLN A 8 83.03 -2.26 26.43
N ASP A 9 83.44 -2.44 25.22
CA ASP A 9 83.96 -1.35 24.38
C ASP A 9 83.06 -0.96 23.22
N LYS A 10 81.77 -0.77 23.53
CA LYS A 10 81.00 0.19 22.75
C LYS A 10 81.26 1.54 23.38
N SER A 11 82.28 2.27 22.79
CA SER A 11 82.61 3.60 23.33
C SER A 11 81.34 4.45 23.47
N PRO A 12 81.21 5.27 24.50
CA PRO A 12 80.08 6.17 24.63
C PRO A 12 79.81 7.01 23.40
N ARG A 13 80.81 7.25 22.57
CA ARG A 13 80.70 7.89 21.25
C ARG A 13 79.94 7.05 20.22
N ALA A 14 80.22 5.76 20.20
CA ALA A 14 79.54 4.87 19.22
C ALA A 14 78.04 4.69 19.60
N ALA A 15 77.74 4.64 20.92
CA ALA A 15 76.35 4.60 21.41
C ALA A 15 75.64 5.92 21.13
N ALA A 16 76.32 7.07 21.33
CA ALA A 16 75.74 8.36 20.98
C ALA A 16 75.48 8.53 19.48
N GLN A 17 76.42 8.10 18.63
CA GLN A 17 76.21 8.12 17.17
C GLN A 17 75.11 7.15 16.69
N ALA A 18 74.95 6.01 17.35
CA ALA A 18 73.83 5.10 17.05
C ALA A 18 72.47 5.69 17.49
N ALA A 19 72.43 6.38 18.64
CA ALA A 19 71.24 7.10 19.10
C ALA A 19 70.87 8.26 18.16
N GLU A 20 71.84 9.07 17.75
CA GLU A 20 71.61 10.14 16.77
C GLU A 20 71.08 9.61 15.43
N LYS A 21 71.66 8.52 14.90
CA LYS A 21 71.16 7.88 13.68
C LYS A 21 69.74 7.29 13.84
N ALA A 22 69.45 6.73 14.99
CA ALA A 22 68.11 6.23 15.30
C ALA A 22 67.09 7.37 15.42
N GLN A 23 67.50 8.47 16.07
CA GLN A 23 66.67 9.68 16.19
C GLN A 23 66.38 10.27 14.79
N ALA A 24 67.41 10.45 13.96
CA ALA A 24 67.26 10.97 12.60
C ALA A 24 66.28 10.07 11.74
N LYS A 25 66.41 8.76 11.87
CA LYS A 25 65.48 7.84 11.18
C LYS A 25 64.02 7.94 11.71
N LEU A 26 63.86 8.16 13.00
CA LEU A 26 62.59 8.37 13.64
C LEU A 26 61.97 9.67 13.16
N ASP A 27 62.73 10.74 13.13
CA ASP A 27 62.28 12.06 12.68
C ASP A 27 61.89 12.06 11.20
N ASP A 28 62.68 11.38 10.34
CA ASP A 28 62.31 11.18 8.93
C ASP A 28 61.04 10.37 8.78
N ALA A 29 60.89 9.27 9.52
CA ALA A 29 59.69 8.44 9.49
C ALA A 29 58.45 9.20 9.99
N LEU A 30 58.63 9.98 11.03
CA LEU A 30 57.57 10.85 11.58
C LEU A 30 57.15 11.91 10.55
N THR A 31 58.10 12.55 9.92
CA THR A 31 57.87 13.57 8.89
C THR A 31 57.09 12.99 7.70
N VAL A 32 57.47 11.81 7.24
CA VAL A 32 56.78 11.09 6.16
C VAL A 32 55.33 10.78 6.61
N TYR A 33 55.16 10.23 7.80
CA TYR A 33 53.81 9.91 8.34
C TYR A 33 52.92 11.15 8.48
N LEU A 34 53.45 12.23 9.00
CA LEU A 34 52.71 13.49 9.17
C LEU A 34 52.21 14.00 7.79
N ASN A 35 53.11 14.08 6.83
CA ASN A 35 52.81 14.69 5.53
C ASN A 35 51.96 13.80 4.63
N SER A 36 52.16 12.48 4.69
CA SER A 36 51.49 11.54 3.76
C SER A 36 50.18 10.95 4.32
N THR A 37 49.98 10.93 5.63
CA THR A 37 48.87 10.24 6.24
C THR A 37 48.06 11.11 7.19
N LEU A 38 48.70 11.70 8.19
CA LEU A 38 47.97 12.42 9.25
C LEU A 38 47.37 13.74 8.74
N GLU A 39 48.17 14.62 8.15
CA GLU A 39 47.69 15.91 7.70
C GLU A 39 46.64 15.83 6.58
N PRO A 40 46.75 14.95 5.58
CA PRO A 40 45.71 14.75 4.58
C PRO A 40 44.38 14.30 5.22
N ALA A 41 44.42 13.38 6.19
CA ALA A 41 43.23 12.93 6.90
C ALA A 41 42.59 14.05 7.74
N GLN A 42 43.43 14.86 8.41
CA GLN A 42 42.97 16.02 9.17
C GLN A 42 42.35 17.09 8.28
N ARG A 43 42.95 17.38 7.11
CA ARG A 43 42.35 18.31 6.13
C ARG A 43 41.03 17.83 5.61
N GLU A 44 40.90 16.54 5.29
CA GLU A 44 39.64 15.95 4.85
C GLU A 44 38.59 16.02 5.94
N TYR A 45 38.95 15.72 7.19
CA TYR A 45 38.07 15.86 8.34
C TYR A 45 37.57 17.30 8.51
N ASN A 46 38.50 18.29 8.53
CA ASN A 46 38.15 19.70 8.66
C ASN A 46 37.20 20.16 7.54
N ARG A 47 37.47 19.72 6.29
CA ARG A 47 36.62 20.02 5.15
C ARG A 47 35.23 19.43 5.29
N ARG A 48 35.17 18.16 5.70
CA ARG A 48 33.90 17.41 5.78
C ARG A 48 32.98 17.91 6.91
N TYR A 49 33.56 18.29 8.02
CA TYR A 49 32.82 18.71 9.22
C TYR A 49 32.87 20.21 9.48
N VAL A 50 33.41 20.97 8.52
CA VAL A 50 33.50 22.44 8.60
C VAL A 50 34.19 22.91 9.88
N CYS A 51 35.32 22.27 10.23
CA CYS A 51 36.15 22.58 11.38
C CYS A 51 37.42 23.30 10.90
N ASP A 52 38.04 24.06 11.80
CA ASP A 52 39.33 24.75 11.55
C ASP A 52 40.35 24.34 12.65
N TYR A 53 40.56 23.03 12.78
CA TYR A 53 41.55 22.51 13.72
C TYR A 53 42.94 22.53 13.09
N PRO A 54 43.99 22.89 13.90
CA PRO A 54 45.37 22.87 13.42
C PRO A 54 45.77 21.50 12.86
N LEU A 55 46.59 21.50 11.82
CA LEU A 55 47.11 20.27 11.21
C LEU A 55 48.34 19.74 11.95
N GLY A 56 48.68 18.48 11.69
CA GLY A 56 49.83 17.82 12.31
C GLY A 56 49.65 17.53 13.78
N LEU A 57 50.75 17.48 14.52
CA LEU A 57 50.75 17.17 15.93
C LEU A 57 50.15 18.30 16.79
N ALA A 58 50.21 19.55 16.33
CA ALA A 58 49.68 20.70 17.03
C ALA A 58 48.14 20.63 17.26
N GLY A 59 47.42 20.01 16.31
CA GLY A 59 45.97 19.86 16.44
C GLY A 59 45.52 18.54 17.10
N LEU A 60 46.44 17.64 17.42
CA LEU A 60 46.11 16.28 17.87
C LEU A 60 45.22 16.24 19.12
N GLU A 61 45.44 17.13 20.05
CA GLU A 61 44.59 17.23 21.25
C GLU A 61 43.16 17.62 20.96
N GLN A 62 42.96 18.51 20.00
CA GLN A 62 41.61 18.94 19.57
C GLN A 62 40.86 17.81 18.88
N TYR A 63 41.53 17.07 17.99
CA TYR A 63 40.93 15.88 17.35
C TYR A 63 40.64 14.76 18.35
N ARG A 64 41.52 14.55 19.37
CA ARG A 64 41.27 13.61 20.47
C ARG A 64 40.09 14.02 21.33
N ALA A 65 40.03 15.28 21.75
CA ALA A 65 38.90 15.79 22.52
C ALA A 65 37.59 15.66 21.78
N GLN A 66 37.60 15.95 20.47
CA GLN A 66 36.43 15.76 19.61
C GLN A 66 36.04 14.29 19.47
N HIS A 67 37.01 13.39 19.30
CA HIS A 67 36.76 11.96 19.26
C HIS A 67 36.17 11.43 20.59
N GLU A 68 36.73 11.85 21.73
CA GLU A 68 36.17 11.49 23.04
C GLU A 68 34.76 12.02 23.24
N SER A 69 34.49 13.25 22.81
CA SER A 69 33.16 13.84 22.87
C SER A 69 32.16 13.05 22.01
N LEU A 70 32.54 12.73 20.76
CA LEU A 70 31.70 11.93 19.87
C LEU A 70 31.43 10.52 20.42
N VAL A 71 32.45 9.84 20.96
CA VAL A 71 32.30 8.46 21.44
C VAL A 71 31.54 8.40 22.77
N ARG A 72 31.84 9.32 23.74
CA ARG A 72 31.24 9.25 25.08
C ARG A 72 29.91 9.97 25.26
N ILE A 73 29.69 11.05 24.53
CA ILE A 73 28.52 11.92 24.77
C ILE A 73 27.60 11.91 23.56
N ASP A 74 28.13 12.16 22.37
CA ASP A 74 27.29 12.37 21.19
C ASP A 74 26.74 11.06 20.66
N LEU A 75 27.53 9.99 20.69
CA LEU A 75 27.08 8.69 20.15
C LEU A 75 25.93 8.11 21.01
N GLU A 76 26.05 8.16 22.34
CA GLU A 76 24.98 7.73 23.24
C GLU A 76 23.73 8.62 23.09
N ARG A 77 23.92 9.94 22.96
CA ARG A 77 22.82 10.88 22.76
C ARG A 77 22.14 10.70 21.42
N TYR A 78 22.89 10.41 20.35
CA TYR A 78 22.32 10.10 19.04
C TYR A 78 21.61 8.74 19.04
N ALA A 79 22.17 7.72 19.69
CA ALA A 79 21.52 6.43 19.85
C ALA A 79 20.17 6.56 20.58
N ALA A 80 20.15 7.27 21.69
CA ALA A 80 18.92 7.52 22.45
C ALA A 80 17.87 8.32 21.63
N ARG A 81 18.32 9.32 20.86
CA ARG A 81 17.42 10.06 19.95
C ARG A 81 16.87 9.20 18.83
N LEU A 82 17.70 8.31 18.27
CA LEU A 82 17.28 7.38 17.23
C LEU A 82 16.23 6.40 17.76
N GLU A 83 16.47 5.80 18.94
CA GLU A 83 15.50 4.93 19.59
C GLU A 83 14.19 5.66 19.90
N GLN A 84 14.26 6.90 20.38
CA GLN A 84 13.07 7.69 20.63
C GLN A 84 12.32 7.98 19.33
N ALA A 85 13.02 8.38 18.26
CA ALA A 85 12.41 8.63 16.95
C ALA A 85 11.77 7.36 16.34
N GLN A 86 12.39 6.20 16.55
CA GLN A 86 11.82 4.92 16.15
C GLN A 86 10.55 4.59 16.93
N ARG A 87 10.55 4.79 18.26
CA ARG A 87 9.35 4.62 19.10
C ARG A 87 8.23 5.55 18.66
N ASP A 88 8.52 6.84 18.49
CA ASP A 88 7.54 7.83 18.05
C ASP A 88 6.96 7.49 16.66
N CYS A 89 7.79 6.98 15.76
CA CYS A 89 7.37 6.53 14.41
C CYS A 89 6.41 5.34 14.50
N LYS A 90 6.73 4.33 15.32
CA LYS A 90 5.87 3.16 15.58
C LYS A 90 4.52 3.58 16.15
N ASP A 91 4.53 4.46 17.15
CA ASP A 91 3.31 4.92 17.80
C ASP A 91 2.41 5.69 16.85
N ARG A 92 2.98 6.56 16.00
CA ARG A 92 2.24 7.25 14.95
C ARG A 92 1.69 6.27 13.91
N PHE A 93 2.49 5.31 13.47
CA PHE A 93 2.04 4.29 12.53
C PHE A 93 0.84 3.52 13.08
N ARG A 94 0.88 3.11 14.35
CA ARG A 94 -0.25 2.42 15.00
C ARG A 94 -1.49 3.30 15.08
N LYS A 95 -1.32 4.52 15.59
CA LYS A 95 -2.46 5.44 15.84
C LYS A 95 -3.10 5.92 14.54
N ASP A 96 -2.27 6.31 13.58
CA ASP A 96 -2.76 7.03 12.41
C ASP A 96 -3.07 6.06 11.24
N ILE A 97 -2.23 5.06 11.02
CA ILE A 97 -2.35 4.18 9.87
C ILE A 97 -3.17 2.92 10.20
N LEU A 98 -2.76 2.14 11.20
CA LEU A 98 -3.46 0.89 11.49
C LEU A 98 -4.91 1.13 11.96
N PHE A 99 -5.13 2.17 12.76
CA PHE A 99 -6.49 2.53 13.19
C PHE A 99 -7.36 2.93 12.01
N ARG A 100 -6.85 3.79 11.13
CA ARG A 100 -7.58 4.22 9.93
C ARG A 100 -7.89 3.06 9.00
N MET A 101 -6.92 2.19 8.72
CA MET A 101 -7.13 1.00 7.90
C MET A 101 -8.19 0.08 8.49
N LYS A 102 -8.16 -0.13 9.80
CA LYS A 102 -9.18 -0.89 10.51
C LYS A 102 -10.57 -0.28 10.32
N ASP A 103 -10.69 1.04 10.53
CA ASP A 103 -11.97 1.73 10.37
C ASP A 103 -12.48 1.63 8.92
N ASP A 104 -11.60 1.78 7.93
CA ASP A 104 -11.92 1.62 6.52
C ASP A 104 -12.39 0.19 6.19
N ILE A 105 -11.75 -0.85 6.73
CA ILE A 105 -12.16 -2.25 6.59
C ILE A 105 -13.55 -2.48 7.20
N PHE A 106 -13.79 -1.97 8.41
CA PHE A 106 -15.08 -2.10 9.08
C PHE A 106 -16.20 -1.35 8.32
N ASN A 107 -15.91 -0.16 7.83
CA ASN A 107 -16.80 0.62 7.00
C ASN A 107 -17.15 -0.12 5.70
N ALA A 108 -16.15 -0.65 5.00
CA ALA A 108 -16.36 -1.46 3.82
C ALA A 108 -17.24 -2.68 4.12
N ARG A 109 -16.92 -3.45 5.14
CA ARG A 109 -17.72 -4.61 5.55
C ARG A 109 -19.16 -4.23 5.90
N ARG A 110 -19.37 -3.09 6.56
CA ARG A 110 -20.71 -2.58 6.85
C ARG A 110 -21.45 -2.24 5.57
N GLN A 111 -20.82 -1.52 4.64
CA GLN A 111 -21.43 -1.17 3.36
C GLN A 111 -21.79 -2.41 2.54
N PHE A 112 -20.92 -3.41 2.48
CA PHE A 112 -21.21 -4.68 1.79
C PHE A 112 -22.35 -5.46 2.46
N ARG A 113 -22.45 -5.46 3.78
CA ARG A 113 -23.61 -6.06 4.47
C ARG A 113 -24.93 -5.35 4.11
N GLU A 114 -24.94 -4.02 4.09
CA GLU A 114 -26.13 -3.26 3.69
C GLU A 114 -26.48 -3.51 2.22
N LEU A 115 -25.48 -3.56 1.36
CA LEU A 115 -25.66 -3.88 -0.06
C LEU A 115 -26.23 -5.30 -0.24
N ASN A 116 -25.70 -6.28 0.49
CA ASN A 116 -26.20 -7.65 0.45
C ASN A 116 -27.67 -7.78 0.92
N LYS A 117 -28.09 -7.02 1.93
CA LYS A 117 -29.50 -6.99 2.32
C LYS A 117 -30.43 -6.56 1.18
N VAL A 118 -29.99 -5.60 0.38
CA VAL A 118 -30.72 -5.16 -0.81
C VAL A 118 -30.67 -6.22 -1.89
N MET A 119 -29.51 -6.81 -2.14
CA MET A 119 -29.32 -7.84 -3.18
C MET A 119 -30.10 -9.13 -2.89
N GLU A 120 -30.24 -9.53 -1.64
CA GLU A 120 -31.04 -10.71 -1.23
C GLU A 120 -32.52 -10.56 -1.58
N GLN A 121 -33.02 -9.33 -1.72
CA GLN A 121 -34.38 -9.03 -2.15
C GLN A 121 -34.53 -8.95 -3.67
N LEU A 122 -33.43 -8.95 -4.41
CA LEU A 122 -33.37 -8.81 -5.84
C LEU A 122 -33.04 -10.16 -6.49
N THR A 123 -34.07 -10.78 -7.08
CA THR A 123 -33.86 -11.94 -7.94
C THR A 123 -33.70 -11.50 -9.39
N TYR A 124 -32.68 -12.01 -10.05
CA TYR A 124 -32.47 -11.88 -11.47
C TYR A 124 -32.75 -13.23 -12.16
N GLY A 125 -33.92 -13.38 -12.72
CA GLY A 125 -34.42 -14.68 -13.13
C GLY A 125 -34.48 -15.64 -11.94
N GLU A 126 -33.76 -16.74 -12.03
CA GLU A 126 -33.63 -17.73 -10.95
C GLU A 126 -32.37 -17.53 -10.08
N GLU A 127 -31.61 -16.48 -10.31
CA GLU A 127 -30.34 -16.25 -9.65
C GLU A 127 -30.45 -15.15 -8.59
N VAL A 128 -29.76 -15.38 -7.46
CA VAL A 128 -29.53 -14.39 -6.40
C VAL A 128 -28.03 -14.17 -6.26
N TYR A 129 -27.66 -12.93 -6.14
CA TYR A 129 -26.27 -12.50 -6.06
C TYR A 129 -25.94 -11.98 -4.66
N ARG A 130 -24.73 -12.31 -4.19
CA ARG A 130 -24.22 -11.84 -2.91
C ARG A 130 -22.76 -11.45 -3.03
N PHE A 131 -22.39 -10.29 -2.53
CA PHE A 131 -20.97 -9.94 -2.39
C PHE A 131 -20.34 -10.70 -1.23
N GLU A 132 -19.22 -11.30 -1.49
CA GLU A 132 -18.35 -11.87 -0.48
C GLU A 132 -17.07 -11.05 -0.35
N LEU A 133 -16.66 -10.84 0.90
CA LEU A 133 -15.51 -10.05 1.28
C LEU A 133 -14.72 -10.86 2.29
N GLU A 134 -13.61 -11.42 1.83
CA GLU A 134 -12.76 -12.31 2.63
C GLU A 134 -11.34 -11.71 2.75
N PRO A 135 -10.55 -12.11 3.75
CA PRO A 135 -9.14 -11.80 3.79
C PRO A 135 -8.44 -12.28 2.51
N SER A 136 -7.41 -11.56 2.08
CA SER A 136 -6.64 -11.92 0.90
C SER A 136 -6.14 -13.38 0.96
N ARG A 137 -6.09 -14.03 -0.19
CA ARG A 137 -5.54 -15.40 -0.33
C ARG A 137 -4.01 -15.43 -0.26
N ASP A 138 -3.37 -14.28 -0.38
CA ASP A 138 -1.94 -14.15 -0.12
C ASP A 138 -1.68 -14.35 1.38
N PRO A 139 -0.86 -15.34 1.79
CA PRO A 139 -0.64 -15.64 3.20
C PRO A 139 -0.04 -14.46 3.98
N GLN A 140 0.79 -13.64 3.35
CA GLN A 140 1.42 -12.49 3.97
C GLN A 140 0.40 -11.38 4.20
N LEU A 141 -0.41 -11.07 3.19
CA LEU A 141 -1.47 -10.06 3.29
C LEU A 141 -2.57 -10.50 4.26
N ALA A 142 -2.91 -11.80 4.28
CA ALA A 142 -3.83 -12.37 5.25
C ALA A 142 -3.31 -12.23 6.69
N ALA A 143 -2.01 -12.47 6.92
CA ALA A 143 -1.39 -12.27 8.23
C ALA A 143 -1.46 -10.79 8.66
N PHE A 144 -1.16 -9.86 7.75
CA PHE A 144 -1.27 -8.43 8.02
C PHE A 144 -2.72 -7.99 8.27
N TYR A 145 -3.68 -8.55 7.52
CA TYR A 145 -5.09 -8.35 7.78
C TYR A 145 -5.48 -8.71 9.23
N GLN A 146 -5.01 -9.85 9.73
CA GLN A 146 -5.24 -10.27 11.12
C GLN A 146 -4.67 -9.23 12.12
N VAL A 147 -3.48 -8.71 11.85
CA VAL A 147 -2.88 -7.65 12.68
C VAL A 147 -3.77 -6.40 12.72
N ILE A 148 -4.33 -6.02 11.56
CA ILE A 148 -5.17 -4.82 11.45
C ILE A 148 -6.53 -5.01 12.13
N VAL A 149 -7.15 -6.18 11.99
CA VAL A 149 -8.56 -6.40 12.37
C VAL A 149 -8.72 -7.02 13.76
N ASP A 150 -7.97 -8.09 14.09
CA ASP A 150 -8.31 -8.92 15.26
C ASP A 150 -7.89 -8.34 16.61
N LYS A 151 -6.76 -7.69 16.72
CA LYS A 151 -6.22 -7.28 18.02
C LYS A 151 -6.48 -5.84 18.43
N GLY A 152 -6.88 -4.98 17.50
CA GLY A 152 -7.33 -3.64 17.86
C GLY A 152 -8.72 -3.60 18.53
N ASN A 153 -9.44 -4.70 18.61
CA ASN A 153 -10.82 -4.74 19.10
C ASN A 153 -10.95 -5.01 20.60
N GLN A 154 -9.91 -5.51 21.25
CA GLN A 154 -9.97 -5.84 22.69
C GLN A 154 -9.68 -4.65 23.63
N GLN A 155 -9.27 -3.49 23.09
CA GLN A 155 -8.75 -2.38 23.92
C GLN A 155 -9.38 -1.00 23.68
N MET A 156 -10.47 -0.91 22.93
CA MET A 156 -11.24 0.34 22.84
C MET A 156 -12.63 0.16 23.48
N THR A 157 -12.69 0.04 24.79
CA THR A 157 -13.84 0.46 25.58
C THR A 157 -13.69 1.94 25.84
N ASP A 158 -14.74 2.71 25.56
CA ASP A 158 -14.84 4.14 25.87
C ASP A 158 -14.37 4.42 27.30
N GLY A 159 -13.23 5.06 27.46
CA GLY A 159 -12.74 5.54 28.76
C GLY A 159 -11.32 5.19 29.15
N ASP A 160 -10.60 4.34 28.42
CA ASP A 160 -9.24 3.98 28.82
C ASP A 160 -8.21 4.97 28.29
N SER A 161 -7.46 5.53 29.24
CA SER A 161 -6.32 6.41 29.02
C SER A 161 -5.26 5.72 28.13
N LEU A 162 -4.71 6.45 27.18
CA LEU A 162 -3.65 6.04 26.24
C LEU A 162 -2.43 5.39 26.91
N ASP A 163 -2.19 5.67 28.19
CA ASP A 163 -1.08 5.10 28.97
C ASP A 163 -1.28 3.62 29.35
N ASN A 164 -2.52 3.13 29.37
CA ASN A 164 -2.81 1.71 29.65
C ASN A 164 -2.64 0.81 28.41
N LEU A 165 -2.64 1.36 27.19
CA LEU A 165 -2.41 0.60 25.96
C LEU A 165 -0.97 0.06 25.85
N ALA A 166 0.00 0.78 26.40
CA ALA A 166 1.41 0.37 26.36
C ALA A 166 1.72 -0.78 27.35
N ALA A 167 0.92 -0.94 28.40
CA ALA A 167 1.19 -1.89 29.47
C ALA A 167 0.65 -3.31 29.23
N THR A 168 -0.21 -3.51 28.22
CA THR A 168 -0.88 -4.81 27.96
C THR A 168 -0.67 -5.34 26.55
N ALA A 169 0.26 -4.79 25.79
CA ALA A 169 0.54 -5.22 24.41
C ALA A 169 1.05 -6.67 24.40
N ASP A 170 0.30 -7.55 23.74
CA ASP A 170 0.71 -8.94 23.50
C ASP A 170 2.04 -8.93 22.71
N PRO A 171 3.11 -9.56 23.21
CA PRO A 171 4.42 -9.59 22.53
C PRO A 171 4.37 -10.19 21.12
N VAL A 172 3.35 -11.00 20.83
CA VAL A 172 3.12 -11.56 19.48
C VAL A 172 2.60 -10.47 18.54
N TYR A 173 1.63 -9.67 19.00
CA TYR A 173 1.11 -8.55 18.25
C TYR A 173 2.19 -7.51 17.94
N GLU A 174 3.01 -7.16 18.93
CA GLU A 174 4.13 -6.24 18.75
C GLU A 174 5.07 -6.69 17.63
N ARG A 175 5.48 -7.96 17.65
CA ARG A 175 6.32 -8.54 16.60
C ARG A 175 5.66 -8.51 15.22
N GLN A 176 4.36 -8.72 15.15
CA GLN A 176 3.62 -8.68 13.89
C GLN A 176 3.53 -7.25 13.33
N VAL A 177 3.31 -6.25 14.18
CA VAL A 177 3.34 -4.83 13.79
C VAL A 177 4.74 -4.44 13.32
N ASP A 178 5.77 -4.88 14.04
CA ASP A 178 7.16 -4.63 13.65
C ASP A 178 7.48 -5.26 12.29
N ALA A 179 7.09 -6.49 12.06
CA ALA A 179 7.27 -7.18 10.77
C ALA A 179 6.54 -6.46 9.61
N LEU A 180 5.34 -5.95 9.86
CA LEU A 180 4.61 -5.15 8.87
C LEU A 180 5.34 -3.84 8.57
N MET A 181 5.81 -3.12 9.60
CA MET A 181 6.57 -1.88 9.42
C MET A 181 7.89 -2.13 8.68
N GLU A 182 8.65 -3.16 9.05
CA GLU A 182 9.90 -3.52 8.39
C GLU A 182 9.68 -3.84 6.91
N LYS A 183 8.62 -4.56 6.59
CA LYS A 183 8.27 -4.87 5.20
C LYS A 183 7.94 -3.61 4.41
N ILE A 184 7.11 -2.71 4.95
CA ILE A 184 6.76 -1.44 4.32
C ILE A 184 8.03 -0.60 4.09
N MET A 185 8.89 -0.49 5.08
CA MET A 185 10.13 0.28 4.99
C MET A 185 11.07 -0.30 3.94
N ALA A 186 11.24 -1.62 3.91
CA ALA A 186 12.10 -2.29 2.92
C ALA A 186 11.61 -2.05 1.49
N ASP A 187 10.31 -2.16 1.23
CA ASP A 187 9.74 -1.94 -0.09
C ASP A 187 9.82 -0.46 -0.52
N VAL A 188 9.64 0.48 0.42
CA VAL A 188 9.81 1.92 0.16
C VAL A 188 11.27 2.25 -0.19
N ASP A 189 12.22 1.66 0.54
CA ASP A 189 13.65 1.85 0.28
C ASP A 189 14.06 1.26 -1.07
N GLU A 190 13.59 0.06 -1.40
CA GLU A 190 13.84 -0.58 -2.69
C GLU A 190 13.26 0.24 -3.85
N ASN A 191 12.02 0.71 -3.72
CA ASN A 191 11.39 1.57 -4.71
C ASN A 191 12.14 2.90 -4.89
N THR A 192 12.66 3.47 -3.80
CA THR A 192 13.43 4.71 -3.84
C THR A 192 14.76 4.50 -4.56
N ARG A 193 15.47 3.41 -4.26
CA ARG A 193 16.73 3.06 -4.93
C ARG A 193 16.52 2.76 -6.42
N ALA A 194 15.49 1.97 -6.75
CA ALA A 194 15.18 1.64 -8.14
C ALA A 194 14.84 2.89 -8.97
N ARG A 195 14.11 3.86 -8.40
CA ARG A 195 13.85 5.15 -9.06
C ARG A 195 15.13 5.96 -9.31
N GLN A 196 16.04 5.99 -8.32
CA GLN A 196 17.34 6.67 -8.49
C GLN A 196 18.21 6.02 -9.57
N GLU A 197 18.10 4.71 -9.74
CA GLU A 197 18.82 3.93 -10.74
C GLU A 197 18.10 3.86 -12.11
N GLY A 198 16.95 4.53 -12.27
CA GLY A 198 16.16 4.53 -13.51
C GLY A 198 15.53 3.18 -13.86
N ARG A 199 15.41 2.26 -12.87
CA ARG A 199 14.75 0.96 -13.03
C ARG A 199 13.26 1.06 -12.74
N THR A 200 12.46 0.29 -13.46
CA THR A 200 11.02 0.15 -13.18
C THR A 200 10.83 -0.65 -11.89
N THR A 201 10.07 -0.12 -10.95
CA THR A 201 9.77 -0.81 -9.69
C THR A 201 8.60 -1.76 -9.89
N SER A 202 8.77 -3.01 -9.47
CA SER A 202 7.69 -4.02 -9.40
C SER A 202 7.19 -4.23 -7.97
N GLY A 203 7.76 -3.54 -6.99
CA GLY A 203 7.40 -3.66 -5.57
C GLY A 203 6.16 -2.82 -5.20
N ALA A 204 5.47 -3.23 -4.14
CA ALA A 204 4.36 -2.47 -3.57
C ALA A 204 4.82 -1.08 -3.11
N THR A 205 4.00 -0.07 -3.35
CA THR A 205 4.23 1.29 -2.90
C THR A 205 3.64 1.52 -1.51
N LEU A 206 4.04 2.59 -0.83
CA LEU A 206 3.43 2.94 0.45
C LEU A 206 1.90 3.09 0.32
N SER A 207 1.42 3.62 -0.80
CA SER A 207 -0.02 3.76 -1.07
C SER A 207 -0.74 2.41 -1.14
N ASP A 208 -0.09 1.36 -1.64
CA ASP A 208 -0.66 0.02 -1.70
C ASP A 208 -0.81 -0.59 -0.30
N TYR A 209 0.13 -0.32 0.60
CA TYR A 209 0.05 -0.77 1.99
C TYR A 209 -0.99 -0.03 2.83
N VAL A 210 -1.29 1.22 2.49
CA VAL A 210 -2.32 2.03 3.19
C VAL A 210 -3.72 1.79 2.60
N ASP A 211 -3.81 1.21 1.42
CA ASP A 211 -5.08 0.85 0.81
C ASP A 211 -5.63 -0.46 1.43
N TYR A 212 -6.69 -0.35 2.22
CA TYR A 212 -7.33 -1.51 2.87
C TYR A 212 -7.79 -2.59 1.88
N ARG A 213 -8.03 -2.23 0.62
CA ARG A 213 -8.45 -3.16 -0.44
C ARG A 213 -7.39 -4.21 -0.76
N THR A 214 -6.11 -3.90 -0.54
CA THR A 214 -5.00 -4.82 -0.72
C THR A 214 -5.11 -6.06 0.18
N TYR A 215 -5.74 -5.92 1.34
CA TYR A 215 -5.87 -6.99 2.33
C TYR A 215 -7.14 -7.82 2.19
N LEU A 216 -7.95 -7.54 1.17
CA LEU A 216 -9.26 -8.14 0.98
C LEU A 216 -9.43 -8.68 -0.43
N ASP A 217 -9.97 -9.87 -0.54
CA ASP A 217 -10.47 -10.45 -1.79
C ASP A 217 -11.96 -10.19 -1.92
N TYR A 218 -12.38 -9.77 -3.09
CA TYR A 218 -13.76 -9.45 -3.43
C TYR A 218 -14.27 -10.46 -4.45
N ASP A 219 -15.44 -11.04 -4.18
CA ASP A 219 -16.09 -11.92 -5.15
C ASP A 219 -17.61 -11.73 -5.11
N ILE A 220 -18.28 -12.17 -6.15
CA ILE A 220 -19.74 -12.25 -6.21
C ILE A 220 -20.14 -13.72 -6.26
N LYS A 221 -20.84 -14.16 -5.23
CA LYS A 221 -21.46 -15.47 -5.17
C LYS A 221 -22.80 -15.43 -5.85
N VAL A 222 -22.98 -16.31 -6.80
CA VAL A 222 -24.24 -16.52 -7.54
C VAL A 222 -24.89 -17.79 -7.01
N THR A 223 -26.15 -17.73 -6.63
CA THR A 223 -26.91 -18.89 -6.18
C THR A 223 -28.16 -19.02 -7.05
N ASN A 224 -28.31 -20.15 -7.74
CA ASN A 224 -29.55 -20.48 -8.42
C ASN A 224 -30.58 -20.95 -7.38
N THR A 225 -31.73 -20.29 -7.34
CA THR A 225 -32.78 -20.54 -6.34
C THR A 225 -33.55 -21.82 -6.57
N VAL A 226 -33.54 -22.33 -7.80
CA VAL A 226 -34.26 -23.56 -8.19
C VAL A 226 -33.38 -24.79 -7.97
N SER A 227 -32.16 -24.77 -8.49
CA SER A 227 -31.23 -25.91 -8.41
C SER A 227 -30.43 -25.93 -7.11
N GLY A 228 -30.31 -24.80 -6.40
CA GLY A 228 -29.43 -24.65 -5.25
C GLY A 228 -27.95 -24.58 -5.59
N GLN A 229 -27.61 -24.60 -6.88
CA GLN A 229 -26.21 -24.50 -7.34
C GLN A 229 -25.61 -23.15 -6.96
N GLN A 230 -24.36 -23.19 -6.52
CA GLN A 230 -23.59 -21.99 -6.14
C GLN A 230 -22.33 -21.90 -7.00
N ALA A 231 -22.05 -20.71 -7.49
CA ALA A 231 -20.84 -20.40 -8.25
C ALA A 231 -20.25 -19.06 -7.80
N TYR A 232 -18.97 -18.89 -8.03
CA TYR A 232 -18.26 -17.63 -7.81
C TYR A 232 -17.93 -17.00 -9.14
N LEU A 233 -18.22 -15.70 -9.27
CA LEU A 233 -17.99 -14.97 -10.52
C LEU A 233 -16.54 -15.05 -10.98
N SER A 234 -15.59 -14.97 -10.07
CA SER A 234 -14.15 -15.08 -10.36
C SER A 234 -13.76 -16.43 -11.00
N ARG A 235 -14.52 -17.51 -10.74
CA ARG A 235 -14.29 -18.84 -11.29
C ARG A 235 -15.03 -19.01 -12.62
N VAL A 236 -16.28 -18.58 -12.67
CA VAL A 236 -17.13 -18.70 -13.85
C VAL A 236 -16.63 -17.79 -14.99
N SER A 237 -16.06 -16.63 -14.68
CA SER A 237 -15.58 -15.69 -15.69
C SER A 237 -14.41 -16.19 -16.53
N ARG A 238 -13.68 -17.20 -16.07
CA ARG A 238 -12.59 -17.81 -16.82
C ARG A 238 -13.09 -18.79 -17.88
N ASP A 239 -14.25 -19.38 -17.65
CA ASP A 239 -14.79 -20.48 -18.48
C ASP A 239 -16.00 -20.04 -19.32
N SER A 240 -16.63 -18.90 -19.03
CA SER A 240 -17.83 -18.41 -19.68
C SER A 240 -17.56 -17.39 -20.79
N SER A 241 -18.39 -17.40 -21.82
CA SER A 241 -18.40 -16.34 -22.83
C SER A 241 -18.71 -14.98 -22.19
N GLY A 242 -18.05 -13.90 -22.66
CA GLY A 242 -18.10 -12.56 -22.03
C GLY A 242 -19.50 -11.96 -21.79
N GLY A 243 -20.58 -12.58 -22.28
CA GLY A 243 -21.96 -12.12 -22.07
C GLY A 243 -22.60 -12.57 -20.76
N GLU A 244 -22.21 -13.73 -20.24
CA GLU A 244 -22.76 -14.28 -18.98
C GLU A 244 -22.29 -13.49 -17.75
N ASN A 245 -21.15 -12.83 -17.88
CA ASN A 245 -20.52 -12.10 -16.78
C ASN A 245 -21.06 -10.67 -16.56
N GLN A 246 -21.93 -10.15 -17.46
CA GLN A 246 -22.45 -8.78 -17.32
C GLN A 246 -23.59 -8.67 -16.30
N ALA A 247 -24.45 -9.67 -16.15
CA ALA A 247 -25.60 -9.61 -15.27
C ALA A 247 -25.24 -9.29 -13.81
N PRO A 248 -24.23 -9.91 -13.17
CA PRO A 248 -23.83 -9.60 -11.81
C PRO A 248 -23.45 -8.14 -11.60
N PHE A 249 -22.78 -7.53 -12.59
CA PHE A 249 -22.39 -6.12 -12.51
C PHE A 249 -23.58 -5.18 -12.59
N TYR A 250 -24.58 -5.46 -13.45
CA TYR A 250 -25.80 -4.67 -13.49
C TYR A 250 -26.60 -4.78 -12.19
N VAL A 251 -26.71 -5.97 -11.63
CA VAL A 251 -27.39 -6.19 -10.33
C VAL A 251 -26.67 -5.43 -9.21
N ALA A 252 -25.33 -5.46 -9.20
CA ALA A 252 -24.52 -4.74 -8.24
C ALA A 252 -24.70 -3.21 -8.36
N ILE A 253 -24.70 -2.68 -9.60
CA ILE A 253 -24.97 -1.27 -9.89
C ILE A 253 -26.38 -0.89 -9.40
N CYS A 254 -27.39 -1.68 -9.72
CA CYS A 254 -28.76 -1.43 -9.26
C CYS A 254 -28.87 -1.41 -7.76
N ALA A 255 -28.24 -2.36 -7.06
CA ALA A 255 -28.25 -2.40 -5.61
C ALA A 255 -27.54 -1.17 -4.99
N SER A 256 -26.44 -0.73 -5.59
CA SER A 256 -25.72 0.49 -5.16
C SER A 256 -26.56 1.76 -5.36
N LEU A 257 -27.25 1.85 -6.50
CA LEU A 257 -28.14 2.97 -6.78
C LEU A 257 -29.33 3.01 -5.81
N LEU A 258 -29.90 1.85 -5.48
CA LEU A 258 -30.96 1.79 -4.47
C LEU A 258 -30.50 2.30 -3.11
N GLN A 259 -29.32 1.94 -2.66
CA GLN A 259 -28.77 2.47 -1.41
C GLN A 259 -28.67 4.00 -1.41
N ILE A 260 -28.31 4.59 -2.55
CA ILE A 260 -28.21 6.05 -2.70
C ILE A 260 -29.62 6.67 -2.68
N TYR A 261 -30.54 6.10 -3.44
CA TYR A 261 -31.91 6.63 -3.59
C TYR A 261 -32.79 6.45 -2.35
N GLN A 262 -32.55 5.43 -1.56
CA GLN A 262 -33.27 5.23 -0.29
C GLN A 262 -32.93 6.28 0.78
N LYS A 263 -31.81 6.97 0.66
CA LYS A 263 -31.40 8.02 1.60
C LYS A 263 -32.18 9.34 1.44
N SER A 264 -32.92 9.51 0.35
CA SER A 264 -33.66 10.72 0.05
C SER A 264 -35.09 10.37 -0.40
N GLU A 265 -36.08 10.94 0.25
CA GLU A 265 -37.51 10.74 -0.10
C GLU A 265 -37.87 11.27 -1.49
N ASN A 266 -37.15 12.27 -2.00
CA ASN A 266 -37.40 12.94 -3.27
C ASN A 266 -36.26 12.71 -4.28
N SER A 267 -35.73 11.51 -4.38
CA SER A 267 -34.65 11.20 -5.31
C SER A 267 -35.16 10.97 -6.75
N ILE A 268 -34.53 11.62 -7.72
CA ILE A 268 -34.70 11.27 -9.14
C ILE A 268 -33.92 9.99 -9.40
N ARG A 269 -34.66 8.89 -9.69
CA ARG A 269 -34.05 7.57 -9.90
C ARG A 269 -33.59 7.36 -11.35
N LEU A 270 -32.83 8.31 -11.89
CA LEU A 270 -32.36 8.30 -13.28
C LEU A 270 -31.05 7.53 -13.42
N VAL A 271 -31.02 6.61 -14.38
CA VAL A 271 -29.85 5.83 -14.77
C VAL A 271 -29.62 5.96 -16.27
N LEU A 272 -28.40 6.31 -16.66
CA LEU A 272 -27.98 6.36 -18.05
C LEU A 272 -27.01 5.21 -18.31
N LEU A 273 -27.31 4.35 -19.29
CA LEU A 273 -26.49 3.21 -19.67
C LEU A 273 -26.15 3.31 -21.16
N ASP A 274 -24.85 3.49 -21.42
CA ASP A 274 -24.30 3.46 -22.78
C ASP A 274 -23.88 2.04 -23.15
N GLU A 275 -24.03 1.68 -24.42
CA GLU A 275 -23.82 0.31 -24.93
C GLU A 275 -24.52 -0.77 -24.11
N ALA A 276 -25.71 -0.44 -23.60
CA ALA A 276 -26.45 -1.32 -22.73
C ALA A 276 -26.64 -2.71 -23.36
N PHE A 277 -26.30 -3.72 -22.57
CA PHE A 277 -26.49 -5.14 -22.91
C PHE A 277 -25.72 -5.63 -24.13
N SER A 278 -24.67 -4.93 -24.57
CA SER A 278 -23.91 -5.25 -25.78
C SER A 278 -23.43 -6.71 -25.84
N LYS A 279 -23.07 -7.29 -24.72
CA LYS A 279 -22.61 -8.67 -24.57
C LYS A 279 -23.63 -9.63 -23.94
N MET A 280 -24.84 -9.17 -23.59
CA MET A 280 -25.89 -10.03 -23.03
C MET A 280 -26.73 -10.72 -24.11
N THR A 281 -27.14 -11.95 -23.78
CA THR A 281 -28.13 -12.66 -24.60
C THR A 281 -29.54 -12.11 -24.38
N SER A 282 -30.43 -12.26 -25.36
CA SER A 282 -31.80 -11.77 -25.27
C SER A 282 -32.57 -12.30 -24.05
N ASP A 283 -32.33 -13.56 -23.69
CA ASP A 283 -32.96 -14.20 -22.53
C ASP A 283 -32.59 -13.54 -21.20
N ARG A 284 -31.39 -12.98 -21.13
CA ARG A 284 -30.90 -12.27 -19.92
C ARG A 284 -31.29 -10.80 -19.88
N ILE A 285 -31.61 -10.20 -21.04
CA ILE A 285 -32.07 -8.80 -21.10
C ILE A 285 -33.44 -8.64 -20.41
N ARG A 286 -34.36 -9.57 -20.69
CA ARG A 286 -35.71 -9.53 -20.11
C ARG A 286 -35.70 -9.42 -18.56
N PRO A 287 -35.09 -10.33 -17.83
CA PRO A 287 -35.03 -10.23 -16.34
C PRO A 287 -34.40 -8.91 -15.85
N MET A 288 -33.45 -8.35 -16.60
CA MET A 288 -32.83 -7.08 -16.25
C MET A 288 -33.79 -5.91 -16.41
N MET A 289 -34.55 -5.86 -17.48
CA MET A 289 -35.58 -4.84 -17.69
C MET A 289 -36.69 -4.94 -16.65
N GLU A 290 -37.08 -6.16 -16.28
CA GLU A 290 -38.04 -6.41 -15.19
C GLU A 290 -37.48 -5.92 -13.84
N LEU A 291 -36.18 -6.14 -13.58
CA LEU A 291 -35.50 -5.64 -12.39
C LEU A 291 -35.53 -4.10 -12.35
N PHE A 292 -35.20 -3.41 -13.43
CA PHE A 292 -35.24 -1.95 -13.49
C PHE A 292 -36.65 -1.40 -13.18
N ARG A 293 -37.70 -2.04 -13.69
CA ARG A 293 -39.09 -1.67 -13.38
C ARG A 293 -39.45 -1.90 -11.91
N ARG A 294 -39.07 -3.05 -11.34
CA ARG A 294 -39.31 -3.35 -9.92
C ARG A 294 -38.65 -2.31 -9.01
N LEU A 295 -37.47 -1.81 -9.41
CA LEU A 295 -36.71 -0.79 -8.68
C LEU A 295 -37.21 0.63 -8.94
N GLN A 296 -38.21 0.78 -9.82
CA GLN A 296 -38.74 2.08 -10.22
C GLN A 296 -37.65 3.03 -10.76
N LEU A 297 -36.71 2.51 -11.50
CA LEU A 297 -35.65 3.29 -12.12
C LEU A 297 -36.17 3.91 -13.43
N GLN A 298 -35.86 5.18 -13.63
CA GLN A 298 -35.93 5.82 -14.94
C GLN A 298 -34.64 5.51 -15.68
N VAL A 299 -34.72 4.72 -16.73
CA VAL A 299 -33.52 4.25 -17.43
C VAL A 299 -33.50 4.80 -18.85
N LEU A 300 -32.40 5.49 -19.19
CA LEU A 300 -32.07 5.87 -20.55
C LEU A 300 -31.03 4.88 -21.08
N LEU A 301 -31.42 4.08 -22.06
CA LEU A 301 -30.57 3.06 -22.67
C LEU A 301 -30.11 3.52 -24.05
N ILE A 302 -28.81 3.51 -24.25
CA ILE A 302 -28.20 3.66 -25.59
C ILE A 302 -27.75 2.25 -26.02
N SER A 303 -28.25 1.76 -27.13
CA SER A 303 -28.01 0.40 -27.56
C SER A 303 -27.85 0.29 -29.07
N THR A 304 -27.18 -0.78 -29.50
CA THR A 304 -27.07 -1.10 -30.95
C THR A 304 -28.39 -1.62 -31.49
N VAL A 305 -28.57 -1.54 -32.82
CA VAL A 305 -29.74 -2.01 -33.51
C VAL A 305 -30.01 -3.51 -33.27
N GLU A 306 -28.95 -4.30 -33.15
CA GLU A 306 -29.02 -5.75 -32.86
C GLU A 306 -29.73 -6.08 -31.56
N LYS A 307 -29.60 -5.25 -30.55
CA LYS A 307 -30.23 -5.45 -29.23
C LYS A 307 -31.59 -4.78 -29.11
N SER A 308 -31.95 -3.92 -30.05
CA SER A 308 -33.19 -3.17 -30.03
C SER A 308 -34.44 -4.06 -29.94
N THR A 309 -34.46 -5.17 -30.67
CA THR A 309 -35.60 -6.13 -30.65
C THR A 309 -35.84 -6.76 -29.28
N ALA A 310 -34.77 -6.99 -28.50
CA ALA A 310 -34.87 -7.54 -27.15
C ALA A 310 -35.22 -6.50 -26.09
N ILE A 311 -34.82 -5.23 -26.28
CA ILE A 311 -34.98 -4.12 -25.30
C ILE A 311 -36.30 -3.40 -25.52
N GLN A 312 -36.67 -3.13 -26.76
CA GLN A 312 -37.79 -2.31 -27.15
C GLN A 312 -39.16 -2.70 -26.54
N PRO A 313 -39.51 -3.99 -26.37
CA PRO A 313 -40.77 -4.38 -25.73
C PRO A 313 -40.94 -3.83 -24.31
N TYR A 314 -39.85 -3.44 -23.67
CA TYR A 314 -39.82 -2.95 -22.29
C TYR A 314 -39.62 -1.44 -22.17
N CYS A 315 -39.44 -0.75 -23.33
CA CYS A 315 -39.28 0.70 -23.36
C CYS A 315 -40.62 1.40 -23.56
N ASP A 316 -40.82 2.50 -22.86
CA ASP A 316 -42.00 3.36 -23.02
C ASP A 316 -41.90 4.19 -24.30
N ILE A 317 -40.67 4.66 -24.61
CA ILE A 317 -40.34 5.46 -25.80
C ILE A 317 -39.02 4.97 -26.38
N THR A 318 -38.96 4.89 -27.71
CA THR A 318 -37.74 4.53 -28.44
C THR A 318 -37.48 5.56 -29.54
N TYR A 319 -36.22 6.01 -29.65
CA TYR A 319 -35.77 6.88 -30.70
C TYR A 319 -34.66 6.19 -31.49
N SER A 320 -34.71 6.38 -32.81
CA SER A 320 -33.61 5.97 -33.71
C SER A 320 -32.79 7.19 -34.09
N ILE A 321 -31.49 7.06 -34.02
CA ILE A 321 -30.54 8.02 -34.55
C ILE A 321 -30.17 7.56 -35.95
N VAL A 322 -30.59 8.33 -36.95
CA VAL A 322 -30.34 8.01 -38.35
C VAL A 322 -29.36 9.03 -38.92
N ARG A 323 -28.28 8.55 -39.52
CA ARG A 323 -27.33 9.41 -40.23
C ARG A 323 -27.79 9.58 -41.66
N HIS A 324 -27.93 10.83 -42.09
CA HIS A 324 -28.20 11.18 -43.48
C HIS A 324 -27.12 12.15 -43.99
N GLY A 325 -26.18 11.64 -44.78
CA GLY A 325 -25.00 12.38 -45.21
C GLY A 325 -24.12 12.81 -44.01
N ASP A 326 -23.92 14.10 -43.85
CA ASP A 326 -23.16 14.69 -42.76
C ASP A 326 -24.03 15.11 -41.57
N ALA A 327 -25.33 14.91 -41.62
CA ALA A 327 -26.28 15.24 -40.57
C ALA A 327 -26.82 13.99 -39.87
N ASN A 328 -27.09 14.12 -38.56
CA ASN A 328 -27.78 13.11 -37.78
C ASN A 328 -29.20 13.59 -37.49
N ALA A 329 -30.18 12.73 -37.68
CA ALA A 329 -31.58 12.99 -37.35
C ALA A 329 -32.05 12.00 -36.28
N ILE A 330 -32.86 12.51 -35.33
CA ILE A 330 -33.53 11.69 -34.34
C ILE A 330 -34.98 11.50 -34.79
N ALA A 331 -35.37 10.25 -34.95
CA ALA A 331 -36.72 9.89 -35.33
C ALA A 331 -37.38 9.00 -34.27
N PRO A 332 -38.62 9.25 -33.86
CA PRO A 332 -39.34 8.34 -32.99
C PRO A 332 -39.53 7.00 -33.69
N PHE A 333 -39.28 5.92 -32.98
CA PHE A 333 -39.54 4.58 -33.46
C PHE A 333 -40.99 4.20 -33.14
N VAL A 334 -41.81 4.13 -34.15
CA VAL A 334 -43.23 3.73 -34.02
C VAL A 334 -43.30 2.23 -34.20
N ARG A 335 -43.70 1.50 -33.19
CA ARG A 335 -44.01 0.07 -33.31
C ARG A 335 -45.30 -0.07 -34.10
N LEU A 336 -45.21 -0.59 -35.32
CA LEU A 336 -46.39 -1.01 -36.04
C LEU A 336 -46.98 -2.20 -35.27
N ALA A 337 -48.22 -2.08 -34.80
CA ALA A 337 -48.93 -3.23 -34.25
C ALA A 337 -48.93 -4.33 -35.29
N ALA A 338 -48.41 -5.51 -34.93
CA ALA A 338 -48.64 -6.69 -35.79
C ALA A 338 -50.13 -6.99 -35.78
N GLU A 339 -50.75 -6.95 -36.97
CA GLU A 339 -52.13 -7.39 -37.18
C GLU A 339 -52.28 -8.87 -36.85
#